data_5ac6c27d59071efa9d65f10a2fd9c183
#
_entry.id   5ac6c27d59071efa9d65f10a2fd9c183
#
_cell.length_a   1.000
_cell.length_b   1.000
_cell.length_c   1.000
_cell.angle_alpha   90.00
_cell.angle_beta   90.00
_cell.angle_gamma   90.00
#
_symmetry.space_group_name_H-M   'P 1'
#
loop_
_entity.id
_entity.type
_entity.pdbx_description
1 polymer ?
#
loop_
_entity_poly.entity_id
_entity_poly.type
_entity_poly.pdbx_seq_one_letter_code
_entity_poly.pdbx_strand_id
1 'polypeptide(L)'
;MKEIYPDLWQTRLEIPFGAIHTHAYLLQLPEGNVLIYNSGHADEIARIAEMGGVKYQYLSHRHEAGASLEIIKRQFASKLCCDGNERAAISESCEVDLTFSETTRHFSDIEIISTPGHTDGSTSFLYESRSGQTFLFTGDTFLQSNGQWQTIVSSGDGGRSGPLIESLQTYRELDPDVVLWSASRGPRSFVVTTEAQWKEDIDTAIAKLRA
;
A
#
# COMPACT_ATOMS: atom_id res chain seq x y z
N MET A 1 -2.93 9.64 14.60
CA MET A 1 -2.19 8.40 14.24
C MET A 1 -2.11 7.46 15.43
N LYS A 2 -2.13 6.15 15.20
CA LYS A 2 -1.99 5.08 16.19
C LYS A 2 -0.72 4.29 15.89
N GLU A 3 0.14 4.13 16.90
CA GLU A 3 1.28 3.20 16.80
C GLU A 3 0.74 1.76 16.78
N ILE A 4 1.19 0.98 15.79
CA ILE A 4 0.85 -0.46 15.68
C ILE A 4 2.10 -1.34 15.84
N TYR A 5 3.27 -0.82 15.51
CA TYR A 5 4.60 -1.37 15.82
C TYR A 5 5.56 -0.20 16.10
N PRO A 6 6.73 -0.41 16.72
CA PRO A 6 7.63 0.66 17.13
C PRO A 6 8.06 1.64 16.03
N ASP A 7 8.07 1.19 14.77
CA ASP A 7 8.44 1.98 13.60
C ASP A 7 7.29 2.14 12.59
N LEU A 8 6.06 1.68 12.94
CA LEU A 8 4.91 1.69 12.05
C LEU A 8 3.67 2.29 12.73
N TRP A 9 3.16 3.36 12.13
CA TRP A 9 1.99 4.09 12.59
C TRP A 9 0.89 4.06 11.54
N GLN A 10 -0.35 4.01 11.98
CA GLN A 10 -1.55 3.98 11.14
C GLN A 10 -2.37 5.26 11.33
N THR A 11 -2.90 5.82 10.24
CA THR A 11 -3.88 6.91 10.30
C THR A 11 -5.22 6.42 10.85
N ARG A 12 -6.05 7.34 11.31
CA ARG A 12 -7.45 7.04 11.59
C ARG A 12 -8.13 6.50 10.33
N LEU A 13 -9.20 5.76 10.55
CA LEU A 13 -10.09 5.31 9.51
C LEU A 13 -10.65 6.49 8.72
N GLU A 14 -10.56 6.40 7.40
CA GLU A 14 -11.28 7.25 6.45
C GLU A 14 -12.36 6.47 5.73
N ILE A 15 -13.46 7.15 5.38
CA ILE A 15 -14.54 6.59 4.58
C ILE A 15 -14.75 7.54 3.39
N PRO A 16 -13.92 7.44 2.34
CA PRO A 16 -13.95 8.38 1.23
C PRO A 16 -15.24 8.28 0.42
N PHE A 17 -15.81 7.08 0.31
CA PHE A 17 -17.09 6.87 -0.35
C PHE A 17 -17.74 5.54 0.05
N GLY A 18 -19.06 5.54 0.20
CA GLY A 18 -19.87 4.36 0.50
C GLY A 18 -19.42 3.66 1.78
N ALA A 19 -19.12 2.37 1.72
CA ALA A 19 -18.65 1.55 2.82
C ALA A 19 -17.16 1.17 2.71
N ILE A 20 -16.39 1.92 1.92
CA ILE A 20 -14.95 1.71 1.76
C ILE A 20 -14.22 2.40 2.91
N HIS A 21 -13.43 1.63 3.62
CA HIS A 21 -12.57 2.05 4.71
C HIS A 21 -11.13 2.13 4.20
N THR A 22 -10.46 3.26 4.39
CA THR A 22 -9.06 3.45 3.98
C THR A 22 -8.18 3.87 5.16
N HIS A 23 -6.92 3.52 5.06
CA HIS A 23 -5.86 3.92 5.97
C HIS A 23 -4.58 4.22 5.18
N ALA A 24 -3.76 5.11 5.72
CA ALA A 24 -2.37 5.25 5.34
C ALA A 24 -1.46 4.83 6.51
N TYR A 25 -0.21 4.51 6.19
CA TYR A 25 0.76 4.05 7.18
C TYR A 25 2.03 4.89 7.10
N LEU A 26 2.54 5.31 8.25
CA LEU A 26 3.81 6.02 8.36
C LEU A 26 4.87 5.08 8.90
N LEU A 27 5.88 4.80 8.10
CA LEU A 27 7.12 4.16 8.54
C LEU A 27 8.06 5.25 9.07
N GLN A 28 8.43 5.16 10.37
CA GLN A 28 9.43 6.02 10.97
C GLN A 28 10.82 5.41 10.81
N LEU A 29 11.59 5.99 9.89
CA LEU A 29 12.91 5.50 9.54
C LEU A 29 13.97 6.55 9.91
N PRO A 30 15.19 6.14 10.27
CA PRO A 30 16.25 7.10 10.68
C PRO A 30 16.63 8.10 9.61
N GLU A 31 16.54 7.69 8.34
CA GLU A 31 16.89 8.53 7.19
C GLU A 31 15.74 9.47 6.78
N GLY A 32 14.56 9.37 7.42
CA GLY A 32 13.35 10.13 7.17
C GLY A 32 12.13 9.22 6.94
N ASN A 33 10.94 9.71 7.24
CA ASN A 33 9.71 8.91 7.21
C ASN A 33 9.22 8.63 5.79
N VAL A 34 8.59 7.47 5.63
CA VAL A 34 7.88 7.07 4.42
C VAL A 34 6.39 6.93 4.73
N LEU A 35 5.55 7.65 3.98
CA LEU A 35 4.10 7.49 4.04
C LEU A 35 3.69 6.50 2.94
N ILE A 36 3.10 5.39 3.34
CA ILE A 36 2.52 4.40 2.44
C ILE A 36 1.03 4.70 2.30
N TYR A 37 0.56 4.80 1.05
CA TYR A 37 -0.79 5.20 0.65
C TYR A 37 -1.06 6.70 0.88
N ASN A 38 -2.32 7.09 1.00
CA ASN A 38 -2.73 8.49 1.14
C ASN A 38 -3.76 8.68 2.24
N SER A 39 -3.76 9.85 2.88
CA SER A 39 -4.74 10.27 3.87
C SER A 39 -5.22 11.68 3.57
N GLY A 40 -6.53 11.89 3.62
CA GLY A 40 -7.19 13.19 3.47
C GLY A 40 -7.41 13.93 4.81
N HIS A 41 -7.12 13.29 5.94
CA HIS A 41 -7.34 13.88 7.26
C HIS A 41 -6.30 14.95 7.61
N ALA A 42 -6.71 16.23 7.69
CA ALA A 42 -5.82 17.35 8.01
C ALA A 42 -5.12 17.20 9.37
N ASP A 43 -5.80 16.68 10.38
CA ASP A 43 -5.23 16.43 11.71
C ASP A 43 -4.26 15.24 11.73
N GLU A 44 -4.41 14.24 10.86
CA GLU A 44 -3.39 13.22 10.68
C GLU A 44 -2.14 13.78 9.99
N ILE A 45 -2.31 14.62 8.97
CA ILE A 45 -1.20 15.33 8.31
C ILE A 45 -0.46 16.23 9.31
N ALA A 46 -1.21 16.95 10.18
CA ALA A 46 -0.61 17.76 11.25
C ALA A 46 0.17 16.88 12.24
N ARG A 47 -0.37 15.72 12.62
CA ARG A 47 0.34 14.76 13.49
C ARG A 47 1.61 14.21 12.85
N ILE A 48 1.58 13.92 11.56
CA ILE A 48 2.78 13.51 10.79
C ILE A 48 3.85 14.61 10.82
N ALA A 49 3.46 15.90 10.79
CA ALA A 49 4.42 17.00 10.91
C ALA A 49 5.16 16.97 12.26
N GLU A 50 4.44 16.73 13.36
CA GLU A 50 5.04 16.58 14.70
C GLU A 50 5.98 15.38 14.81
N MET A 51 5.78 14.35 13.95
CA MET A 51 6.58 13.12 13.88
C MET A 51 7.77 13.23 12.92
N GLY A 52 8.07 14.41 12.38
CA GLY A 52 9.22 14.66 11.49
C GLY A 52 8.86 14.75 10.01
N GLY A 53 7.58 14.78 9.67
CA GLY A 53 7.10 14.94 8.29
C GLY A 53 7.25 13.67 7.45
N VAL A 54 7.23 13.84 6.12
CA VAL A 54 7.33 12.76 5.11
C VAL A 54 8.46 13.08 4.16
N LYS A 55 9.37 12.15 3.94
CA LYS A 55 10.43 12.26 2.93
C LYS A 55 9.99 11.67 1.58
N TYR A 56 9.34 10.51 1.63
CA TYR A 56 8.76 9.85 0.46
C TYR A 56 7.30 9.46 0.74
N GLN A 57 6.43 9.64 -0.24
CA GLN A 57 5.09 9.08 -0.24
C GLN A 57 4.98 8.06 -1.36
N TYR A 58 4.58 6.83 -1.03
CA TYR A 58 4.43 5.71 -1.96
C TYR A 58 2.96 5.41 -2.17
N LEU A 59 2.52 5.46 -3.41
CA LEU A 59 1.19 4.98 -3.79
C LEU A 59 1.31 3.62 -4.46
N SER A 60 0.44 2.71 -4.05
CA SER A 60 0.38 1.38 -4.65
C SER A 60 -0.34 1.39 -6.00
N HIS A 61 -1.30 2.31 -6.20
CA HIS A 61 -2.07 2.44 -7.43
C HIS A 61 -2.82 3.78 -7.47
N ARG A 62 -3.39 4.11 -8.62
CA ARG A 62 -4.05 5.41 -8.93
C ARG A 62 -5.27 5.75 -8.08
N HIS A 63 -6.01 4.77 -7.54
CA HIS A 63 -7.22 5.05 -6.75
C HIS A 63 -6.91 5.68 -5.38
N GLU A 64 -5.65 5.68 -4.95
CA GLU A 64 -5.19 6.37 -3.75
C GLU A 64 -4.95 7.86 -3.98
N ALA A 65 -5.00 8.33 -5.24
CA ALA A 65 -4.77 9.73 -5.56
C ALA A 65 -5.92 10.62 -5.04
N GLY A 66 -5.55 11.82 -4.62
CA GLY A 66 -6.51 12.80 -4.12
C GLY A 66 -5.85 14.15 -3.79
N ALA A 67 -6.65 15.14 -3.48
CA ALA A 67 -6.18 16.52 -3.24
C ALA A 67 -5.15 16.66 -2.12
N SER A 68 -5.13 15.72 -1.16
CA SER A 68 -4.18 15.72 -0.05
C SER A 68 -2.74 15.44 -0.48
N LEU A 69 -2.51 14.81 -1.62
CA LEU A 69 -1.16 14.58 -2.15
C LEU A 69 -0.38 15.89 -2.32
N GLU A 70 -1.03 16.90 -2.91
CA GLU A 70 -0.41 18.21 -3.11
C GLU A 70 -0.16 18.93 -1.77
N ILE A 71 -1.06 18.76 -0.78
CA ILE A 71 -0.90 19.30 0.57
C ILE A 71 0.32 18.67 1.25
N ILE A 72 0.42 17.35 1.24
CA ILE A 72 1.53 16.59 1.84
C ILE A 72 2.85 16.97 1.17
N LYS A 73 2.87 16.99 -0.17
CA LYS A 73 4.05 17.35 -0.95
C LYS A 73 4.56 18.75 -0.61
N ARG A 74 3.67 19.75 -0.59
CA ARG A 74 4.05 21.13 -0.26
C ARG A 74 4.48 21.30 1.18
N GLN A 75 3.77 20.67 2.12
CA GLN A 75 4.04 20.83 3.55
C GLN A 75 5.39 20.20 3.95
N PHE A 76 5.76 19.06 3.37
CA PHE A 76 6.94 18.30 3.77
C PHE A 76 8.08 18.35 2.74
N ALA A 77 7.87 18.93 1.56
CA ALA A 77 8.76 18.81 0.41
C ALA A 77 9.03 17.32 0.07
N SER A 78 8.03 16.47 0.30
CA SER A 78 8.13 15.03 0.07
C SER A 78 8.17 14.70 -1.42
N LYS A 79 8.76 13.55 -1.75
CA LYS A 79 8.73 13.01 -3.10
C LYS A 79 7.62 11.99 -3.25
N LEU A 80 6.72 12.22 -4.22
CA LEU A 80 5.64 11.31 -4.56
C LEU A 80 6.16 10.24 -5.53
N CYS A 81 5.92 8.97 -5.21
CA CYS A 81 6.43 7.82 -5.94
C CYS A 81 5.31 6.83 -6.26
N CYS A 82 5.31 6.26 -7.46
CA CYS A 82 4.39 5.21 -7.89
C CYS A 82 4.98 4.40 -9.05
N ASP A 83 4.27 3.39 -9.54
CA ASP A 83 4.63 2.71 -10.79
C ASP A 83 4.47 3.64 -12.01
N GLY A 84 5.25 3.41 -13.05
CA GLY A 84 5.22 4.21 -14.28
C GLY A 84 3.85 4.23 -14.97
N ASN A 85 3.09 3.12 -14.93
CA ASN A 85 1.75 3.03 -15.52
C ASN A 85 0.70 3.82 -14.73
N GLU A 86 0.96 4.11 -13.44
CA GLU A 86 0.08 4.90 -12.57
C GLU A 86 0.32 6.41 -12.72
N ARG A 87 1.49 6.80 -13.23
CA ARG A 87 1.95 8.20 -13.25
C ARG A 87 0.95 9.17 -13.87
N ALA A 88 0.40 8.83 -15.02
CA ALA A 88 -0.49 9.75 -15.75
C ALA A 88 -1.75 10.09 -14.93
N ALA A 89 -2.41 9.08 -14.39
CA ALA A 89 -3.62 9.24 -13.60
C ALA A 89 -3.35 9.95 -12.26
N ILE A 90 -2.26 9.60 -11.55
CA ILE A 90 -1.89 10.24 -10.28
C ILE A 90 -1.50 11.71 -10.50
N SER A 91 -0.84 12.02 -11.62
CA SER A 91 -0.40 13.40 -11.95
C SER A 91 -1.56 14.37 -12.21
N GLU A 92 -2.78 13.89 -12.40
CA GLU A 92 -3.99 14.74 -12.42
C GLU A 92 -4.24 15.39 -11.05
N SER A 93 -3.80 14.77 -9.96
CA SER A 93 -3.95 15.25 -8.58
C SER A 93 -2.67 15.90 -8.04
N CYS A 94 -1.50 15.37 -8.35
CA CYS A 94 -0.22 15.86 -7.87
C CYS A 94 0.92 15.33 -8.77
N GLU A 95 1.90 16.18 -9.08
CA GLU A 95 3.07 15.78 -9.86
C GLU A 95 3.85 14.64 -9.19
N VAL A 96 4.07 13.54 -9.94
CA VAL A 96 4.87 12.39 -9.52
C VAL A 96 6.36 12.67 -9.73
N ASP A 97 7.16 12.55 -8.66
CA ASP A 97 8.60 12.83 -8.69
C ASP A 97 9.42 11.64 -9.19
N LEU A 98 9.06 10.43 -8.77
CA LEU A 98 9.79 9.20 -9.10
C LEU A 98 8.83 8.10 -9.53
N THR A 99 9.25 7.30 -10.51
CA THR A 99 8.51 6.12 -10.94
C THR A 99 9.34 4.86 -10.81
N PHE A 100 8.67 3.79 -10.39
CA PHE A 100 9.19 2.43 -10.42
C PHE A 100 8.69 1.75 -11.70
N SER A 101 9.46 0.87 -12.29
CA SER A 101 9.07 0.13 -13.50
C SER A 101 9.22 -1.39 -13.34
N GLU A 102 9.86 -1.82 -12.29
CA GLU A 102 10.15 -3.22 -11.98
C GLU A 102 10.41 -3.39 -10.48
N THR A 103 10.48 -4.64 -10.03
CA THR A 103 10.86 -4.95 -8.64
C THR A 103 12.26 -4.43 -8.35
N THR A 104 12.38 -3.61 -7.32
CA THR A 104 13.65 -2.95 -6.96
C THR A 104 13.67 -2.61 -5.47
N ARG A 105 14.84 -2.29 -4.93
CA ARG A 105 14.96 -1.71 -3.59
C ARG A 105 15.10 -0.20 -3.69
N HIS A 106 14.40 0.49 -2.83
CA HIS A 106 14.44 1.94 -2.72
C HIS A 106 14.67 2.33 -1.25
N PHE A 107 14.57 3.57 -0.94
CA PHE A 107 14.88 4.21 0.34
C PHE A 107 14.72 3.29 1.58
N SER A 108 15.79 3.21 2.40
CA SER A 108 15.86 2.38 3.62
C SER A 108 15.55 0.90 3.39
N ASP A 109 15.99 0.34 2.28
CA ASP A 109 15.82 -1.06 1.91
C ASP A 109 14.36 -1.53 1.75
N ILE A 110 13.41 -0.60 1.62
CA ILE A 110 12.03 -0.96 1.24
C ILE A 110 12.08 -1.59 -0.15
N GLU A 111 11.64 -2.83 -0.26
CA GLU A 111 11.50 -3.52 -1.52
C GLU A 111 10.19 -3.12 -2.19
N ILE A 112 10.30 -2.59 -3.40
CA ILE A 112 9.18 -2.23 -4.27
C ILE A 112 8.92 -3.43 -5.16
N ILE A 113 7.75 -4.03 -5.08
CA ILE A 113 7.40 -5.24 -5.81
C ILE A 113 6.32 -4.90 -6.82
N SER A 114 6.60 -5.08 -8.11
CA SER A 114 5.57 -4.94 -9.15
C SER A 114 4.54 -6.04 -8.99
N THR A 115 3.28 -5.66 -8.77
CA THR A 115 2.17 -6.59 -8.52
C THR A 115 0.92 -6.21 -9.33
N PRO A 116 1.03 -6.16 -10.69
CA PRO A 116 -0.08 -5.79 -11.54
C PRO A 116 -1.23 -6.77 -11.43
N GLY A 117 -2.44 -6.27 -11.66
CA GLY A 117 -3.64 -7.12 -11.66
C GLY A 117 -4.88 -6.41 -11.12
N HIS A 118 -4.76 -5.66 -10.01
CA HIS A 118 -5.82 -4.74 -9.61
C HIS A 118 -5.90 -3.57 -10.61
N THR A 119 -4.80 -2.90 -10.85
CA THR A 119 -4.56 -2.02 -12.01
C THR A 119 -3.35 -2.54 -12.76
N ASP A 120 -3.01 -1.96 -13.92
CA ASP A 120 -1.84 -2.33 -14.71
C ASP A 120 -0.50 -1.91 -14.07
N GLY A 121 -0.51 -0.95 -13.14
CA GLY A 121 0.67 -0.45 -12.42
C GLY A 121 0.64 -0.74 -10.91
N SER A 122 -0.23 -1.65 -10.45
CA SER A 122 -0.28 -1.96 -9.02
C SER A 122 1.07 -2.42 -8.49
N THR A 123 1.43 -1.90 -7.32
CA THR A 123 2.72 -2.10 -6.66
C THR A 123 2.52 -2.41 -5.19
N SER A 124 3.35 -3.27 -4.64
CA SER A 124 3.39 -3.59 -3.23
C SER A 124 4.73 -3.23 -2.62
N PHE A 125 4.76 -3.09 -1.29
CA PHE A 125 5.95 -2.69 -0.58
C PHE A 125 6.25 -3.71 0.52
N LEU A 126 7.47 -4.24 0.54
CA LEU A 126 7.94 -5.14 1.57
C LEU A 126 9.02 -4.42 2.39
N TYR A 127 8.89 -4.43 3.71
CA TYR A 127 9.81 -3.80 4.62
C TYR A 127 10.13 -4.69 5.80
N GLU A 128 11.41 -4.97 5.99
CA GLU A 128 11.92 -5.65 7.18
C GLU A 128 12.17 -4.63 8.29
N SER A 129 11.31 -4.67 9.32
CA SER A 129 11.40 -3.79 10.46
C SER A 129 12.62 -4.10 11.33
N ARG A 130 13.20 -3.07 11.92
CA ARG A 130 14.25 -3.23 12.93
C ARG A 130 13.76 -3.91 14.20
N SER A 131 12.46 -3.96 14.43
CA SER A 131 11.82 -4.73 15.51
C SER A 131 11.64 -6.21 15.19
N GLY A 132 12.05 -6.66 14.00
CA GLY A 132 12.11 -8.04 13.58
C GLY A 132 10.86 -8.55 12.87
N GLN A 133 9.88 -7.68 12.57
CA GLN A 133 8.72 -8.05 11.75
C GLN A 133 8.94 -7.71 10.29
N THR A 134 8.40 -8.52 9.40
CA THR A 134 8.32 -8.25 7.96
C THR A 134 6.92 -7.75 7.62
N PHE A 135 6.81 -6.53 7.13
CA PHE A 135 5.56 -5.87 6.73
C PHE A 135 5.39 -5.94 5.21
N LEU A 136 4.24 -6.46 4.75
CA LEU A 136 3.85 -6.45 3.34
C LEU A 136 2.64 -5.53 3.15
N PHE A 137 2.81 -4.45 2.40
CA PHE A 137 1.76 -3.52 2.03
C PHE A 137 1.25 -3.89 0.64
N THR A 138 0.05 -4.44 0.56
CA THR A 138 -0.49 -5.05 -0.68
C THR A 138 -1.36 -4.12 -1.52
N GLY A 139 -1.64 -2.90 -1.03
CA GLY A 139 -2.62 -2.02 -1.67
C GLY A 139 -3.98 -2.70 -1.80
N ASP A 140 -4.55 -2.66 -3.01
CA ASP A 140 -5.81 -3.34 -3.35
C ASP A 140 -5.61 -4.64 -4.16
N THR A 141 -4.35 -5.07 -4.33
CA THR A 141 -4.03 -6.35 -5.00
C THR A 141 -4.56 -7.55 -4.21
N PHE A 142 -4.37 -7.54 -2.88
CA PHE A 142 -4.85 -8.59 -1.99
C PHE A 142 -5.19 -8.00 -0.63
N LEU A 143 -6.43 -8.07 -0.22
CA LEU A 143 -6.95 -7.41 0.97
C LEU A 143 -7.97 -8.28 1.72
N GLN A 144 -8.23 -7.96 2.98
CA GLN A 144 -9.37 -8.55 3.69
C GLN A 144 -10.58 -7.62 3.69
N SER A 145 -11.73 -8.19 3.37
CA SER A 145 -13.03 -7.53 3.50
C SER A 145 -13.95 -8.39 4.33
N ASN A 146 -14.45 -7.84 5.44
CA ASN A 146 -15.26 -8.58 6.41
C ASN A 146 -14.57 -9.89 6.91
N GLY A 147 -13.25 -9.86 7.07
CA GLY A 147 -12.45 -10.97 7.55
C GLY A 147 -12.17 -12.07 6.53
N GLN A 148 -12.49 -11.84 5.27
CA GLN A 148 -12.21 -12.77 4.17
C GLN A 148 -11.26 -12.15 3.16
N TRP A 149 -10.27 -12.91 2.71
CA TRP A 149 -9.36 -12.50 1.67
C TRP A 149 -10.06 -12.35 0.33
N GLN A 150 -9.78 -11.26 -0.34
CA GLN A 150 -10.34 -10.87 -1.63
C GLN A 150 -9.27 -10.29 -2.53
N THR A 151 -9.53 -10.42 -3.82
CA THR A 151 -8.82 -9.74 -4.90
C THR A 151 -9.79 -8.87 -5.68
N ILE A 152 -9.34 -7.75 -6.18
CA ILE A 152 -10.15 -6.83 -6.98
C ILE A 152 -9.45 -6.60 -8.31
N VAL A 153 -10.16 -6.78 -9.41
CA VAL A 153 -9.67 -6.47 -10.76
C VAL A 153 -10.40 -5.24 -11.28
N SER A 154 -9.68 -4.14 -11.45
CA SER A 154 -10.20 -2.92 -12.09
C SER A 154 -9.91 -2.94 -13.59
N SER A 155 -10.79 -3.59 -14.36
CA SER A 155 -10.56 -3.75 -15.80
C SER A 155 -10.56 -2.42 -16.58
N GLY A 156 -11.23 -1.38 -16.06
CA GLY A 156 -11.18 -0.03 -16.60
C GLY A 156 -9.80 0.64 -16.49
N ASP A 157 -9.00 0.19 -15.53
CA ASP A 157 -7.65 0.69 -15.23
C ASP A 157 -6.55 -0.32 -15.61
N GLY A 158 -6.81 -1.14 -16.63
CA GLY A 158 -5.85 -2.11 -17.13
C GLY A 158 -5.68 -3.37 -16.27
N GLY A 159 -6.46 -3.50 -15.18
CA GLY A 159 -6.44 -4.67 -14.31
C GLY A 159 -6.88 -5.95 -15.04
N ARG A 160 -6.23 -7.08 -14.72
CA ARG A 160 -6.52 -8.39 -15.35
C ARG A 160 -6.23 -9.54 -14.38
N SER A 161 -7.03 -10.61 -14.48
CA SER A 161 -6.87 -11.79 -13.62
C SER A 161 -5.55 -12.55 -13.85
N GLY A 162 -5.05 -12.61 -15.09
CA GLY A 162 -3.78 -13.28 -15.39
C GLY A 162 -2.60 -12.68 -14.62
N PRO A 163 -2.26 -11.39 -14.82
CA PRO A 163 -1.24 -10.70 -14.02
C PRO A 163 -1.50 -10.76 -12.52
N LEU A 164 -2.77 -10.69 -12.07
CA LEU A 164 -3.10 -10.81 -10.66
C LEU A 164 -2.72 -12.18 -10.08
N ILE A 165 -2.93 -13.27 -10.83
CA ILE A 165 -2.50 -14.61 -10.43
C ILE A 165 -0.97 -14.66 -10.31
N GLU A 166 -0.24 -14.07 -11.25
CA GLU A 166 1.23 -14.00 -11.22
C GLU A 166 1.72 -13.20 -9.99
N SER A 167 1.07 -12.08 -9.69
CA SER A 167 1.34 -11.27 -8.50
C SER A 167 1.09 -12.06 -7.21
N LEU A 168 0.01 -12.83 -7.14
CA LEU A 168 -0.26 -13.70 -6.01
C LEU A 168 0.77 -14.85 -5.90
N GLN A 169 1.28 -15.37 -7.01
CA GLN A 169 2.38 -16.33 -6.99
C GLN A 169 3.67 -15.72 -6.43
N THR A 170 3.95 -14.45 -6.77
CA THR A 170 5.05 -13.71 -6.14
C THR A 170 4.84 -13.58 -4.63
N TYR A 171 3.64 -13.20 -4.17
CA TYR A 171 3.33 -13.12 -2.74
C TYR A 171 3.51 -14.46 -2.00
N ARG A 172 3.20 -15.58 -2.67
CA ARG A 172 3.34 -16.91 -2.09
C ARG A 172 4.78 -17.27 -1.69
N GLU A 173 5.75 -16.67 -2.36
CA GLU A 173 7.19 -16.85 -2.06
C GLU A 173 7.71 -15.89 -0.98
N LEU A 174 6.89 -14.91 -0.56
CA LEU A 174 7.21 -14.03 0.56
C LEU A 174 6.77 -14.65 1.88
N ASP A 175 7.43 -14.24 2.97
CA ASP A 175 7.11 -14.67 4.34
C ASP A 175 6.82 -13.44 5.23
N PRO A 176 5.69 -12.73 5.01
CA PRO A 176 5.35 -11.58 5.81
C PRO A 176 4.79 -12.00 7.19
N ASP A 177 5.21 -11.30 8.25
CA ASP A 177 4.59 -11.41 9.57
C ASP A 177 3.28 -10.63 9.62
N VAL A 178 3.21 -9.50 8.92
CA VAL A 178 2.07 -8.58 8.93
C VAL A 178 1.74 -8.13 7.51
N VAL A 179 0.49 -8.31 7.13
CA VAL A 179 -0.02 -7.87 5.82
C VAL A 179 -0.98 -6.70 6.01
N LEU A 180 -0.72 -5.59 5.29
CA LEU A 180 -1.45 -4.33 5.39
C LEU A 180 -1.98 -3.94 4.01
N TRP A 181 -3.17 -3.37 3.96
CA TRP A 181 -3.82 -2.95 2.71
C TRP A 181 -4.33 -1.51 2.77
N SER A 182 -4.60 -0.90 1.61
CA SER A 182 -5.03 0.49 1.53
C SER A 182 -6.52 0.65 1.77
N ALA A 183 -7.35 -0.23 1.23
CA ALA A 183 -8.80 -0.13 1.31
C ALA A 183 -9.46 -1.48 1.62
N SER A 184 -10.61 -1.44 2.31
CA SER A 184 -11.38 -2.64 2.67
C SER A 184 -12.85 -2.30 2.95
N ARG A 185 -13.62 -3.35 3.25
CA ARG A 185 -14.90 -3.22 3.96
C ARG A 185 -14.77 -3.88 5.32
N GLY A 186 -15.02 -3.14 6.38
CA GLY A 186 -14.87 -3.60 7.76
C GLY A 186 -13.71 -2.93 8.49
N PRO A 187 -13.60 -3.15 9.79
CA PRO A 187 -12.73 -2.35 10.67
C PRO A 187 -11.24 -2.76 10.62
N ARG A 188 -10.91 -3.90 10.01
CA ARG A 188 -9.53 -4.38 9.94
C ARG A 188 -8.80 -3.72 8.77
N SER A 189 -7.57 -3.35 8.99
CA SER A 189 -6.67 -2.74 8.02
C SER A 189 -5.36 -3.50 7.86
N PHE A 190 -5.12 -4.48 8.74
CA PHE A 190 -3.99 -5.39 8.67
C PHE A 190 -4.30 -6.71 9.38
N VAL A 191 -3.45 -7.71 9.15
CA VAL A 191 -3.50 -9.02 9.80
C VAL A 191 -2.08 -9.50 10.09
N VAL A 192 -1.93 -10.17 11.23
CA VAL A 192 -0.73 -10.98 11.52
C VAL A 192 -0.95 -12.36 10.94
N THR A 193 0.05 -12.91 10.27
CA THR A 193 -0.02 -14.22 9.62
C THR A 193 1.18 -15.09 9.97
N THR A 194 1.19 -16.30 9.46
CA THR A 194 2.33 -17.23 9.48
C THR A 194 2.57 -17.70 8.06
N GLU A 195 3.79 -18.15 7.76
CA GLU A 195 4.13 -18.67 6.43
C GLU A 195 3.12 -19.69 5.91
N ALA A 196 2.71 -20.65 6.75
CA ALA A 196 1.76 -21.69 6.37
C ALA A 196 0.36 -21.11 6.04
N GLN A 197 -0.17 -20.23 6.90
CA GLN A 197 -1.47 -19.61 6.68
C GLN A 197 -1.45 -18.67 5.47
N TRP A 198 -0.37 -17.90 5.31
CA TRP A 198 -0.18 -17.01 4.16
C TRP A 198 -0.23 -17.79 2.83
N LYS A 199 0.52 -18.88 2.73
CA LYS A 199 0.52 -19.73 1.53
C LYS A 199 -0.85 -20.34 1.25
N GLU A 200 -1.57 -20.81 2.26
CA GLU A 200 -2.94 -21.35 2.13
C GLU A 200 -3.93 -20.28 1.64
N ASP A 201 -3.86 -19.07 2.20
CA ASP A 201 -4.73 -17.96 1.82
C ASP A 201 -4.48 -17.55 0.35
N ILE A 202 -3.22 -17.47 -0.07
CA ILE A 202 -2.83 -17.18 -1.46
C ILE A 202 -3.30 -18.30 -2.41
N ASP A 203 -3.05 -19.56 -2.09
CA ASP A 203 -3.47 -20.69 -2.92
C ASP A 203 -4.99 -20.72 -3.11
N THR A 204 -5.74 -20.40 -2.05
CA THR A 204 -7.20 -20.26 -2.09
C THR A 204 -7.64 -19.13 -3.02
N ALA A 205 -6.98 -17.97 -2.96
CA ALA A 205 -7.28 -16.84 -3.83
C ALA A 205 -6.99 -17.12 -5.29
N ILE A 206 -5.85 -17.78 -5.60
CA ILE A 206 -5.49 -18.21 -6.96
C ILE A 206 -6.52 -19.20 -7.50
N ALA A 207 -6.96 -20.16 -6.68
CA ALA A 207 -7.98 -21.13 -7.08
C ALA A 207 -9.31 -20.45 -7.46
N LYS A 208 -9.74 -19.45 -6.69
CA LYS A 208 -10.95 -18.65 -6.98
C LYS A 208 -10.84 -17.84 -8.28
N LEU A 209 -9.66 -17.30 -8.60
CA LEU A 209 -9.45 -16.53 -9.84
C LEU A 209 -9.40 -17.40 -11.10
N ARG A 210 -9.12 -18.70 -10.94
CA ARG A 210 -9.09 -19.69 -12.05
C ARG A 210 -10.44 -20.37 -12.31
N ALA A 211 -11.38 -20.28 -11.37
CA ALA A 211 -12.72 -20.88 -11.47
C ALA A 211 -13.67 -20.06 -12.35
#